data_029de5d1f01a16c340378405304e63f7
#
_entry.id   029de5d1f01a16c340378405304e63f7
#
_cell.length_a   1.000
_cell.length_b   1.000
_cell.length_c   1.000
_cell.angle_alpha   90.00
_cell.angle_beta   90.00
_cell.angle_gamma   90.00
#
_symmetry.space_group_name_H-M   'P 1'
#
loop_
_entity.id
_entity.type
_entity.pdbx_description
1 polymer ?
#
loop_
_entity_poly.entity_id
_entity_poly.type
_entity_poly.pdbx_seq_one_letter_code
_entity_poly.pdbx_strand_id
1 'polypeptide(L)'
;LFRSFIRLIKMIVIPIVFSSLVVGVAGVGDVKKLGKIGGKTILYFEIVTTFAIIIGLVVANLFHPGSGVNISTLATTNIDKYMSTAEAASNHGFMDTFINIVPTNIFESLAKGDLLPIIFFSVMFGLGVAAIGEKGKLVLAICQGIADSMFWITNQIMKLAPLGVFGLIGVTVSKFGLASLIPLGKLIITVYGAMFFFVFFVLGFIAKISGTSIISLIKLLKDELILAYTTASSEAVLPKLMEKMERFGCPKAIT
;
A
#
# COMPACT_ATOMS: atom_id res chain seq x y z
N LEU A 1 10.32 18.59 -13.68
CA LEU A 1 9.45 18.58 -12.50
C LEU A 1 8.85 17.20 -12.23
N PHE A 2 8.11 16.59 -13.17
CA PHE A 2 7.50 15.27 -12.99
C PHE A 2 8.50 14.16 -12.65
N ARG A 3 9.60 14.03 -13.43
CA ARG A 3 10.64 13.02 -13.17
C ARG A 3 11.28 13.17 -11.78
N SER A 4 11.49 14.42 -11.34
CA SER A 4 12.04 14.70 -10.02
C SER A 4 11.07 14.34 -8.90
N PHE A 5 9.77 14.63 -9.07
CA PHE A 5 8.73 14.26 -8.12
C PHE A 5 8.63 12.73 -7.93
N ILE A 6 8.64 11.95 -9.03
CA ILE A 6 8.64 10.48 -8.95
C ILE A 6 9.92 9.94 -8.28
N ARG A 7 11.08 10.56 -8.53
CA ARG A 7 12.33 10.16 -7.86
C ARG A 7 12.28 10.43 -6.36
N LEU A 8 11.69 11.57 -5.94
CA LEU A 8 11.49 11.87 -4.52
C LEU A 8 10.60 10.83 -3.84
N ILE A 9 9.49 10.43 -4.48
CA ILE A 9 8.62 9.37 -3.95
C ILE A 9 9.39 8.05 -3.84
N LYS A 10 10.09 7.63 -4.89
CA LYS A 10 10.84 6.36 -4.87
C LYS A 10 11.92 6.32 -3.78
N MET A 11 12.54 7.46 -3.48
CA MET A 11 13.60 7.57 -2.48
C MET A 11 13.11 7.22 -1.07
N ILE A 12 11.88 7.56 -0.72
CA ILE A 12 11.34 7.39 0.63
C ILE A 12 10.71 6.02 0.88
N VAL A 13 10.33 5.27 -0.19
CA VAL A 13 9.58 4.01 -0.06
C VAL A 13 10.33 2.99 0.78
N ILE A 14 11.60 2.72 0.46
CA ILE A 14 12.37 1.67 1.10
C ILE A 14 12.63 1.94 2.59
N PRO A 15 13.13 3.14 2.97
CA PRO A 15 13.32 3.46 4.39
C PRO A 15 12.03 3.40 5.20
N ILE A 16 10.89 3.85 4.64
CA ILE A 16 9.58 3.77 5.31
C ILE A 16 9.18 2.32 5.51
N VAL A 17 9.18 1.51 4.44
CA VAL A 17 8.75 0.11 4.51
C VAL A 17 9.58 -0.66 5.52
N PHE A 18 10.90 -0.52 5.47
CA PHE A 18 11.79 -1.19 6.43
C PHE A 18 11.50 -0.76 7.87
N SER A 19 11.55 0.54 8.15
CA SER A 19 11.45 1.05 9.53
C SER A 19 10.05 0.83 10.13
N SER A 20 8.98 1.06 9.36
CA SER A 20 7.59 0.88 9.84
C SER A 20 7.27 -0.58 10.11
N LEU A 21 7.73 -1.51 9.26
CA LEU A 21 7.54 -2.94 9.50
C LEU A 21 8.31 -3.42 10.72
N VAL A 22 9.55 -3.00 10.90
CA VAL A 22 10.34 -3.34 12.10
C VAL A 22 9.63 -2.84 13.36
N VAL A 23 9.17 -1.59 13.35
CA VAL A 23 8.43 -0.99 14.48
C VAL A 23 7.14 -1.75 14.74
N GLY A 24 6.36 -2.06 13.70
CA GLY A 24 5.11 -2.79 13.82
C GLY A 24 5.30 -4.18 14.40
N VAL A 25 6.27 -4.95 13.90
CA VAL A 25 6.54 -6.31 14.37
C VAL A 25 7.14 -6.33 15.78
N ALA A 26 8.15 -5.49 16.05
CA ALA A 26 8.81 -5.44 17.34
C ALA A 26 7.93 -4.84 18.45
N GLY A 27 6.99 -3.96 18.09
CA GLY A 27 6.08 -3.30 19.02
C GLY A 27 5.04 -4.22 19.66
N VAL A 28 4.73 -5.37 19.05
CA VAL A 28 3.72 -6.31 19.57
C VAL A 28 4.16 -7.04 20.85
N GLY A 29 5.46 -7.16 21.11
CA GLY A 29 6.03 -7.69 22.36
C GLY A 29 5.88 -9.19 22.62
N ASP A 30 4.82 -9.85 22.12
CA ASP A 30 4.57 -11.30 22.31
C ASP A 30 4.46 -12.02 20.96
N VAL A 31 5.55 -12.68 20.58
CA VAL A 31 5.69 -13.39 19.29
C VAL A 31 4.64 -14.50 19.10
N LYS A 32 4.21 -15.18 20.18
CA LYS A 32 3.20 -16.25 20.08
C LYS A 32 1.80 -15.69 19.80
N LYS A 33 1.45 -14.58 20.44
CA LYS A 33 0.19 -13.86 20.17
C LYS A 33 0.19 -13.28 18.77
N LEU A 34 1.32 -12.70 18.36
CA LEU A 34 1.51 -12.19 16.99
C LEU A 34 1.27 -13.29 15.95
N GLY A 35 1.82 -14.48 16.12
CA GLY A 35 1.66 -15.58 15.18
C GLY A 35 0.19 -16.01 15.00
N LYS A 36 -0.56 -16.12 16.09
CA LYS A 36 -1.97 -16.54 16.04
C LYS A 36 -2.90 -15.47 15.47
N ILE A 37 -2.70 -14.22 15.86
CA ILE A 37 -3.48 -13.06 15.35
C ILE A 37 -3.06 -12.82 13.90
N GLY A 38 -1.76 -12.75 13.62
CA GLY A 38 -1.21 -12.52 12.28
C GLY A 38 -1.70 -13.55 11.26
N GLY A 39 -1.69 -14.84 11.61
CA GLY A 39 -2.19 -15.88 10.71
C GLY A 39 -3.67 -15.68 10.33
N LYS A 40 -4.53 -15.34 11.31
CA LYS A 40 -5.94 -15.03 11.03
C LYS A 40 -6.10 -13.75 10.20
N THR A 41 -5.29 -12.75 10.47
CA THR A 41 -5.30 -11.48 9.74
C THR A 41 -4.88 -11.68 8.29
N ILE A 42 -3.80 -12.45 8.05
CA ILE A 42 -3.35 -12.77 6.70
C ILE A 42 -4.44 -13.53 5.92
N LEU A 43 -5.04 -14.56 6.54
CA LEU A 43 -6.13 -15.29 5.90
C LEU A 43 -7.32 -14.39 5.56
N TYR A 44 -7.69 -13.49 6.47
CA TYR A 44 -8.75 -12.52 6.24
C TYR A 44 -8.41 -11.59 5.09
N PHE A 45 -7.20 -11.03 5.08
CA PHE A 45 -6.75 -10.16 3.99
C PHE A 45 -6.71 -10.88 2.65
N GLU A 46 -6.24 -12.12 2.60
CA GLU A 46 -6.19 -12.90 1.36
C GLU A 46 -7.58 -13.10 0.78
N ILE A 47 -8.56 -13.50 1.61
CA ILE A 47 -9.94 -13.68 1.17
C ILE A 47 -10.53 -12.36 0.67
N VAL A 48 -10.40 -11.28 1.45
CA VAL A 48 -11.00 -9.98 1.12
C VAL A 48 -10.33 -9.36 -0.12
N THR A 49 -9.01 -9.49 -0.26
CA THR A 49 -8.27 -9.00 -1.43
C THR A 49 -8.62 -9.79 -2.68
N THR A 50 -8.80 -11.11 -2.58
CA THR A 50 -9.27 -11.93 -3.69
C THR A 50 -10.64 -11.46 -4.19
N PHE A 51 -11.58 -11.18 -3.29
CA PHE A 51 -12.87 -10.59 -3.67
C PHE A 51 -12.71 -9.21 -4.31
N ALA A 52 -11.82 -8.37 -3.80
CA ALA A 52 -11.55 -7.06 -4.38
C ALA A 52 -11.00 -7.16 -5.82
N ILE A 53 -10.08 -8.09 -6.05
CA ILE A 53 -9.53 -8.36 -7.39
C ILE A 53 -10.62 -8.84 -8.35
N ILE A 54 -11.45 -9.80 -7.93
CA ILE A 54 -12.56 -10.30 -8.75
C ILE A 54 -13.52 -9.17 -9.12
N ILE A 55 -13.92 -8.35 -8.14
CA ILE A 55 -14.80 -7.20 -8.38
C ILE A 55 -14.14 -6.22 -9.34
N GLY A 56 -12.85 -5.90 -9.14
CA GLY A 56 -12.10 -5.02 -10.03
C GLY A 56 -12.07 -5.53 -11.48
N LEU A 57 -11.81 -6.82 -11.69
CA LEU A 57 -11.82 -7.45 -13.00
C LEU A 57 -13.21 -7.42 -13.64
N VAL A 58 -14.26 -7.76 -12.88
CA VAL A 58 -15.65 -7.73 -13.38
C VAL A 58 -16.03 -6.31 -13.79
N VAL A 59 -15.76 -5.31 -12.94
CA VAL A 59 -16.06 -3.91 -13.21
C VAL A 59 -15.27 -3.40 -14.41
N ALA A 60 -13.98 -3.71 -14.51
CA ALA A 60 -13.15 -3.32 -15.65
C ALA A 60 -13.64 -3.93 -16.97
N ASN A 61 -14.07 -5.20 -16.95
CA ASN A 61 -14.64 -5.86 -18.11
C ASN A 61 -16.06 -5.38 -18.48
N LEU A 62 -16.83 -4.92 -17.50
CA LEU A 62 -18.20 -4.42 -17.76
C LEU A 62 -18.18 -3.00 -18.32
N PHE A 63 -17.37 -2.11 -17.75
CA PHE A 63 -17.35 -0.70 -18.12
C PHE A 63 -16.32 -0.32 -19.18
N HIS A 64 -15.37 -1.21 -19.51
CA HIS A 64 -14.33 -1.00 -20.52
C HIS A 64 -13.72 0.42 -20.47
N PRO A 65 -13.18 0.87 -19.33
CA PRO A 65 -12.75 2.28 -19.14
C PRO A 65 -11.64 2.71 -20.13
N GLY A 66 -10.90 1.74 -20.71
CA GLY A 66 -9.90 1.98 -21.74
C GLY A 66 -10.44 2.09 -23.16
N SER A 67 -11.74 1.92 -23.40
CA SER A 67 -12.31 2.01 -24.72
C SER A 67 -12.15 3.42 -25.31
N GLY A 68 -11.64 3.50 -26.54
CA GLY A 68 -11.34 4.77 -27.24
C GLY A 68 -9.90 5.29 -27.10
N VAL A 69 -9.02 4.55 -26.39
CA VAL A 69 -7.58 4.84 -26.42
C VAL A 69 -6.99 4.28 -27.70
N ASN A 70 -6.37 5.16 -28.50
CA ASN A 70 -5.70 4.74 -29.73
C ASN A 70 -4.36 4.08 -29.39
N ILE A 71 -4.32 2.74 -29.40
CA ILE A 71 -3.14 1.94 -29.01
C ILE A 71 -1.95 2.21 -29.95
N SER A 72 -2.20 2.57 -31.22
CA SER A 72 -1.13 2.85 -32.18
C SER A 72 -0.29 4.09 -31.80
N THR A 73 -0.85 5.03 -31.05
CA THR A 73 -0.11 6.20 -30.55
C THR A 73 0.66 5.89 -29.26
N LEU A 74 0.32 4.79 -28.58
CA LEU A 74 0.99 4.32 -27.36
C LEU A 74 2.17 3.39 -27.67
N ALA A 75 2.22 2.80 -28.87
CA ALA A 75 3.22 1.80 -29.28
C ALA A 75 4.68 2.34 -29.31
N THR A 76 4.88 3.65 -29.19
CA THR A 76 6.22 4.24 -29.08
C THR A 76 6.77 4.30 -27.65
N THR A 77 6.04 3.83 -26.66
CA THR A 77 6.47 3.87 -25.27
C THR A 77 6.84 2.45 -24.83
N ASN A 78 8.13 2.11 -24.91
CA ASN A 78 8.82 0.97 -24.27
C ASN A 78 7.91 -0.18 -23.75
N ILE A 79 7.13 -0.77 -24.64
CA ILE A 79 6.40 -2.04 -24.40
C ILE A 79 7.42 -3.13 -24.04
N ASP A 80 8.62 -3.08 -24.60
CA ASP A 80 9.72 -4.01 -24.33
C ASP A 80 10.05 -4.14 -22.85
N LYS A 81 9.95 -3.03 -22.10
CA LYS A 81 10.20 -3.05 -20.65
C LYS A 81 9.07 -3.76 -19.88
N TYR A 82 7.84 -3.67 -20.32
CA TYR A 82 6.70 -4.39 -19.72
C TYR A 82 6.65 -5.84 -20.21
N MET A 83 7.03 -6.11 -21.45
CA MET A 83 7.15 -7.46 -21.97
C MET A 83 8.29 -8.22 -21.28
N SER A 84 9.45 -7.61 -21.09
CA SER A 84 10.55 -8.23 -20.33
C SER A 84 10.19 -8.50 -18.88
N THR A 85 9.37 -7.63 -18.25
CA THR A 85 8.86 -7.87 -16.90
C THR A 85 7.82 -8.99 -16.88
N ALA A 86 6.93 -9.05 -17.87
CA ALA A 86 5.95 -10.12 -18.01
C ALA A 86 6.60 -11.47 -18.39
N GLU A 87 7.60 -11.47 -19.26
CA GLU A 87 8.40 -12.65 -19.60
C GLU A 87 9.24 -13.12 -18.40
N ALA A 88 9.84 -12.21 -17.65
CA ALA A 88 10.51 -12.55 -16.40
C ALA A 88 9.51 -13.15 -15.40
N ALA A 89 8.31 -12.59 -15.25
CA ALA A 89 7.28 -13.14 -14.39
C ALA A 89 6.74 -14.50 -14.86
N SER A 90 6.68 -14.74 -16.18
CA SER A 90 6.23 -16.03 -16.73
C SER A 90 7.33 -17.10 -16.68
N ASN A 91 8.60 -16.71 -16.76
CA ASN A 91 9.75 -17.61 -16.70
C ASN A 91 10.20 -17.91 -15.26
N HIS A 92 9.87 -17.04 -14.28
CA HIS A 92 10.03 -17.36 -12.86
C HIS A 92 8.85 -18.22 -12.43
N GLY A 93 9.08 -19.51 -12.26
CA GLY A 93 8.11 -20.42 -11.69
C GLY A 93 7.64 -19.92 -10.31
N PHE A 94 6.41 -20.27 -9.96
CA PHE A 94 5.84 -19.93 -8.63
C PHE A 94 6.82 -20.24 -7.49
N MET A 95 7.59 -21.33 -7.62
CA MET A 95 8.62 -21.73 -6.67
C MET A 95 9.80 -20.76 -6.60
N ASP A 96 10.23 -20.18 -7.73
CA ASP A 96 11.32 -19.20 -7.75
C ASP A 96 10.94 -17.91 -7.03
N THR A 97 9.68 -17.51 -7.08
CA THR A 97 9.17 -16.38 -6.32
C THR A 97 9.30 -16.63 -4.82
N PHE A 98 8.98 -17.83 -4.35
CA PHE A 98 9.14 -18.19 -2.93
C PHE A 98 10.61 -18.26 -2.50
N ILE A 99 11.48 -18.79 -3.34
CA ILE A 99 12.92 -18.84 -3.05
C ILE A 99 13.49 -17.42 -2.98
N ASN A 100 13.10 -16.55 -3.89
CA ASN A 100 13.57 -15.17 -3.98
C ASN A 100 13.00 -14.23 -2.88
N ILE A 101 12.02 -14.68 -2.08
CA ILE A 101 11.59 -13.98 -0.86
C ILE A 101 12.75 -13.82 0.12
N VAL A 102 13.60 -14.86 0.22
CA VAL A 102 14.77 -14.84 1.11
C VAL A 102 15.97 -14.27 0.36
N PRO A 103 16.41 -13.04 0.66
CA PRO A 103 17.54 -12.44 -0.06
C PRO A 103 18.85 -13.09 0.33
N THR A 104 19.72 -13.32 -0.64
CA THR A 104 21.11 -13.70 -0.38
C THR A 104 21.92 -12.55 0.21
N ASN A 105 21.55 -11.31 -0.13
CA ASN A 105 22.16 -10.08 0.39
C ASN A 105 21.10 -8.99 0.53
N ILE A 106 20.79 -8.60 1.78
CA ILE A 106 19.78 -7.58 2.04
C ILE A 106 20.17 -6.21 1.51
N PHE A 107 21.45 -5.84 1.54
CA PHE A 107 21.90 -4.54 1.05
C PHE A 107 21.71 -4.41 -0.47
N GLU A 108 21.85 -5.50 -1.20
CA GLU A 108 21.56 -5.54 -2.63
C GLU A 108 20.06 -5.33 -2.89
N SER A 109 19.19 -6.00 -2.14
CA SER A 109 17.74 -5.84 -2.24
C SER A 109 17.31 -4.40 -1.88
N LEU A 110 17.89 -3.81 -0.85
CA LEU A 110 17.66 -2.41 -0.47
C LEU A 110 18.09 -1.44 -1.59
N ALA A 111 19.24 -1.69 -2.22
CA ALA A 111 19.75 -0.85 -3.31
C ALA A 111 18.90 -0.97 -4.60
N LYS A 112 18.45 -2.18 -4.93
CA LYS A 112 17.57 -2.45 -6.09
C LYS A 112 16.12 -2.01 -5.86
N GLY A 113 15.67 -1.98 -4.61
CA GLY A 113 14.29 -1.67 -4.26
C GLY A 113 13.34 -2.87 -4.38
N ASP A 114 13.85 -4.08 -4.20
CA ASP A 114 13.07 -5.31 -4.25
C ASP A 114 12.25 -5.47 -2.97
N LEU A 115 10.98 -5.03 -3.02
CA LEU A 115 10.13 -4.91 -1.83
C LEU A 115 9.91 -6.24 -1.11
N LEU A 116 9.74 -7.35 -1.82
CA LEU A 116 9.40 -8.63 -1.21
C LEU A 116 10.49 -9.16 -0.27
N PRO A 117 11.79 -9.22 -0.69
CA PRO A 117 12.91 -9.52 0.20
C PRO A 117 13.07 -8.53 1.35
N ILE A 118 12.82 -7.23 1.10
CA ILE A 118 12.89 -6.19 2.14
C ILE A 118 11.83 -6.42 3.21
N ILE A 119 10.59 -6.73 2.82
CA ILE A 119 9.50 -7.04 3.75
C ILE A 119 9.86 -8.27 4.58
N PHE A 120 10.31 -9.34 3.95
CA PHE A 120 10.72 -10.56 4.65
C PHE A 120 11.81 -10.27 5.69
N PHE A 121 12.87 -9.58 5.27
CA PHE A 121 13.96 -9.22 6.18
C PHE A 121 13.48 -8.31 7.32
N SER A 122 12.64 -7.32 7.03
CA SER A 122 12.09 -6.40 8.03
C SER A 122 11.29 -7.13 9.11
N VAL A 123 10.49 -8.13 8.70
CA VAL A 123 9.73 -8.98 9.63
C VAL A 123 10.69 -9.81 10.49
N MET A 124 11.67 -10.50 9.87
CA MET A 124 12.65 -11.30 10.60
C MET A 124 13.50 -10.45 11.55
N PHE A 125 13.92 -9.27 11.11
CA PHE A 125 14.68 -8.33 11.94
C PHE A 125 13.83 -7.81 13.11
N GLY A 126 12.56 -7.44 12.86
CA GLY A 126 11.61 -7.02 13.88
C GLY A 126 11.36 -8.11 14.94
N LEU A 127 11.21 -9.36 14.51
CA LEU A 127 11.11 -10.51 15.43
C LEU A 127 12.38 -10.67 16.26
N GLY A 128 13.57 -10.52 15.66
CA GLY A 128 14.84 -10.53 16.36
C GLY A 128 14.94 -9.41 17.41
N VAL A 129 14.54 -8.18 17.05
CA VAL A 129 14.49 -7.03 17.98
C VAL A 129 13.54 -7.30 19.14
N ALA A 130 12.36 -7.87 18.88
CA ALA A 130 11.41 -8.27 19.92
C ALA A 130 11.99 -9.36 20.85
N ALA A 131 12.67 -10.35 20.29
CA ALA A 131 13.21 -11.48 21.04
C ALA A 131 14.34 -11.11 22.03
N ILE A 132 15.14 -10.06 21.71
CA ILE A 132 16.23 -9.60 22.60
C ILE A 132 15.74 -8.67 23.74
N GLY A 133 14.43 -8.39 23.81
CA GLY A 133 13.78 -7.69 24.89
C GLY A 133 14.35 -6.27 25.14
N GLU A 134 14.81 -6.00 26.38
CA GLU A 134 15.30 -4.67 26.78
C GLU A 134 16.43 -4.13 25.88
N LYS A 135 17.33 -5.01 25.41
CA LYS A 135 18.41 -4.61 24.50
C LYS A 135 17.88 -4.16 23.13
N GLY A 136 16.72 -4.65 22.71
CA GLY A 136 16.06 -4.28 21.46
C GLY A 136 15.41 -2.89 21.50
N LYS A 137 15.11 -2.34 22.67
CA LYS A 137 14.43 -1.04 22.80
C LYS A 137 15.18 0.09 22.10
N LEU A 138 16.50 0.11 22.18
CA LEU A 138 17.30 1.13 21.50
C LEU A 138 17.17 1.02 19.97
N VAL A 139 17.23 -0.20 19.42
CA VAL A 139 17.06 -0.45 17.99
C VAL A 139 15.65 -0.05 17.54
N LEU A 140 14.64 -0.41 18.32
CA LEU A 140 13.25 -0.01 18.07
C LEU A 140 13.08 1.50 18.05
N ALA A 141 13.67 2.23 19.01
CA ALA A 141 13.61 3.68 19.07
C ALA A 141 14.33 4.33 17.86
N ILE A 142 15.42 3.77 17.37
CA ILE A 142 16.10 4.22 16.15
C ILE A 142 15.20 4.00 14.93
N CYS A 143 14.62 2.81 14.79
CA CYS A 143 13.69 2.53 13.68
C CYS A 143 12.46 3.44 13.72
N GLN A 144 11.91 3.73 14.92
CA GLN A 144 10.83 4.69 15.09
C GLN A 144 11.25 6.09 14.63
N GLY A 145 12.42 6.57 15.06
CA GLY A 145 12.94 7.87 14.63
C GLY A 145 13.16 7.96 13.12
N ILE A 146 13.61 6.87 12.48
CA ILE A 146 13.73 6.80 11.02
C ILE A 146 12.33 6.88 10.38
N ALA A 147 11.36 6.11 10.85
CA ALA A 147 10.00 6.12 10.33
C ALA A 147 9.38 7.53 10.44
N ASP A 148 9.44 8.15 11.61
CA ASP A 148 8.90 9.50 11.84
C ASP A 148 9.56 10.55 10.95
N SER A 149 10.88 10.46 10.78
CA SER A 149 11.64 11.34 9.88
C SER A 149 11.20 11.17 8.41
N MET A 150 11.01 9.92 7.97
CA MET A 150 10.56 9.62 6.61
C MET A 150 9.12 10.05 6.40
N PHE A 151 8.22 9.92 7.37
CA PHE A 151 6.87 10.45 7.30
C PHE A 151 6.86 11.98 7.19
N TRP A 152 7.70 12.66 7.94
CA TRP A 152 7.85 14.11 7.81
C TRP A 152 8.31 14.50 6.39
N ILE A 153 9.34 13.82 5.86
CA ILE A 153 9.85 14.05 4.49
C ILE A 153 8.74 13.78 3.47
N THR A 154 7.97 12.68 3.64
CA THR A 154 6.83 12.36 2.78
C THR A 154 5.83 13.51 2.74
N ASN A 155 5.46 14.05 3.90
CA ASN A 155 4.55 15.18 3.99
C ASN A 155 5.08 16.43 3.26
N GLN A 156 6.41 16.69 3.30
CA GLN A 156 6.99 17.80 2.52
C GLN A 156 6.95 17.52 1.01
N ILE A 157 7.27 16.30 0.58
CA ILE A 157 7.20 15.90 -0.83
C ILE A 157 5.76 15.98 -1.34
N MET A 158 4.76 15.58 -0.55
CA MET A 158 3.35 15.63 -0.93
C MET A 158 2.82 17.05 -1.12
N LYS A 159 3.44 18.07 -0.51
CA LYS A 159 3.13 19.48 -0.83
C LYS A 159 3.48 19.87 -2.27
N LEU A 160 4.42 19.14 -2.89
CA LEU A 160 4.79 19.31 -4.30
C LEU A 160 3.90 18.49 -5.25
N ALA A 161 3.03 17.61 -4.73
CA ALA A 161 2.18 16.74 -5.53
C ALA A 161 1.32 17.50 -6.57
N PRO A 162 0.68 18.64 -6.24
CA PRO A 162 -0.09 19.39 -7.24
C PRO A 162 0.75 19.81 -8.45
N LEU A 163 2.00 20.23 -8.24
CA LEU A 163 2.92 20.60 -9.31
C LEU A 163 3.36 19.37 -10.13
N GLY A 164 3.61 18.25 -9.44
CA GLY A 164 3.95 16.98 -10.08
C GLY A 164 2.83 16.44 -10.95
N VAL A 165 1.59 16.46 -10.44
CA VAL A 165 0.38 16.03 -11.16
C VAL A 165 0.08 16.95 -12.34
N PHE A 166 0.16 18.27 -12.13
CA PHE A 166 0.00 19.23 -13.22
C PHE A 166 1.00 18.97 -14.36
N GLY A 167 2.27 18.75 -14.01
CA GLY A 167 3.30 18.41 -15.00
C GLY A 167 3.03 17.09 -15.73
N LEU A 168 2.49 16.06 -15.03
CA LEU A 168 2.11 14.78 -15.63
C LEU A 168 0.96 14.94 -16.62
N ILE A 169 -0.11 15.63 -16.21
CA ILE A 169 -1.27 15.89 -17.05
C ILE A 169 -0.84 16.73 -18.27
N GLY A 170 -0.02 17.77 -18.07
CA GLY A 170 0.50 18.59 -19.15
C GLY A 170 1.29 17.77 -20.19
N VAL A 171 2.17 16.86 -19.76
CA VAL A 171 2.90 15.96 -20.66
C VAL A 171 1.95 14.99 -21.38
N THR A 172 0.94 14.46 -20.69
CA THR A 172 -0.04 13.56 -21.28
C THR A 172 -0.88 14.27 -22.34
N VAL A 173 -1.39 15.46 -22.03
CA VAL A 173 -2.17 16.26 -22.98
C VAL A 173 -1.31 16.71 -24.19
N SER A 174 -0.06 17.11 -23.94
CA SER A 174 0.86 17.50 -25.00
C SER A 174 1.17 16.37 -25.99
N LYS A 175 1.27 15.13 -25.49
CA LYS A 175 1.59 13.96 -26.32
C LYS A 175 0.37 13.34 -27.00
N PHE A 176 -0.77 13.31 -26.32
CA PHE A 176 -1.94 12.54 -26.74
C PHE A 176 -3.20 13.38 -26.98
N GLY A 177 -3.10 14.71 -26.79
CA GLY A 177 -4.23 15.63 -26.92
C GLY A 177 -5.19 15.61 -25.72
N LEU A 178 -6.10 16.58 -25.66
CA LEU A 178 -7.12 16.71 -24.61
C LEU A 178 -8.08 15.50 -24.57
N ALA A 179 -8.36 14.88 -25.71
CA ALA A 179 -9.22 13.71 -25.80
C ALA A 179 -8.72 12.53 -24.95
N SER A 180 -7.42 12.46 -24.64
CA SER A 180 -6.83 11.44 -23.77
C SER A 180 -7.31 11.53 -22.31
N LEU A 181 -7.87 12.65 -21.89
CA LEU A 181 -8.41 12.82 -20.53
C LEU A 181 -9.77 12.13 -20.36
N ILE A 182 -10.52 11.87 -21.44
CA ILE A 182 -11.83 11.22 -21.37
C ILE A 182 -11.72 9.78 -20.85
N PRO A 183 -10.84 8.91 -21.40
CA PRO A 183 -10.63 7.57 -20.85
C PRO A 183 -10.12 7.59 -19.40
N LEU A 184 -9.26 8.56 -19.05
CA LEU A 184 -8.80 8.73 -17.67
C LEU A 184 -9.94 9.10 -16.72
N GLY A 185 -10.84 9.99 -17.14
CA GLY A 185 -12.05 10.33 -16.38
C GLY A 185 -12.96 9.13 -16.18
N LYS A 186 -13.21 8.35 -17.25
CA LYS A 186 -13.97 7.09 -17.16
C LYS A 186 -13.32 6.10 -16.18
N LEU A 187 -12.00 5.95 -16.26
CA LEU A 187 -11.24 5.09 -15.34
C LEU A 187 -11.43 5.52 -13.88
N ILE A 188 -11.28 6.82 -13.60
CA ILE A 188 -11.45 7.37 -12.26
C ILE A 188 -12.85 7.09 -11.73
N ILE A 189 -13.90 7.37 -12.50
CA ILE A 189 -15.30 7.11 -12.10
C ILE A 189 -15.53 5.63 -11.86
N THR A 190 -14.99 4.76 -12.73
CA THR A 190 -15.11 3.31 -12.61
C THR A 190 -14.43 2.79 -11.33
N VAL A 191 -13.22 3.26 -11.05
CA VAL A 191 -12.47 2.89 -9.84
C VAL A 191 -13.20 3.36 -8.58
N TYR A 192 -13.63 4.62 -8.52
CA TYR A 192 -14.40 5.10 -7.36
C TYR A 192 -15.70 4.35 -7.18
N GLY A 193 -16.42 4.06 -8.27
CA GLY A 193 -17.63 3.25 -8.24
C GLY A 193 -17.38 1.84 -7.68
N ALA A 194 -16.33 1.19 -8.14
CA ALA A 194 -15.90 -0.12 -7.63
C ALA A 194 -15.52 -0.06 -6.13
N MET A 195 -14.79 0.98 -5.71
CA MET A 195 -14.43 1.18 -4.30
C MET A 195 -15.67 1.39 -3.41
N PHE A 196 -16.61 2.24 -3.82
CA PHE A 196 -17.86 2.41 -3.09
C PHE A 196 -18.64 1.11 -2.99
N PHE A 197 -18.78 0.38 -4.10
CA PHE A 197 -19.43 -0.93 -4.10
C PHE A 197 -18.73 -1.88 -3.12
N PHE A 198 -17.40 -2.00 -3.19
CA PHE A 198 -16.63 -2.87 -2.32
C PHE A 198 -16.82 -2.52 -0.84
N VAL A 199 -16.71 -1.24 -0.47
CA VAL A 199 -16.83 -0.79 0.93
C VAL A 199 -18.25 -1.05 1.47
N PHE A 200 -19.29 -0.70 0.72
CA PHE A 200 -20.64 -0.82 1.25
C PHE A 200 -21.21 -2.23 1.17
N PHE A 201 -20.90 -2.98 0.11
CA PHE A 201 -21.42 -4.34 -0.06
C PHE A 201 -20.52 -5.40 0.59
N VAL A 202 -19.23 -5.43 0.26
CA VAL A 202 -18.34 -6.48 0.78
C VAL A 202 -17.98 -6.21 2.24
N LEU A 203 -17.37 -5.06 2.53
CA LEU A 203 -17.01 -4.74 3.91
C LEU A 203 -18.23 -4.47 4.77
N GLY A 204 -19.30 -3.91 4.21
CA GLY A 204 -20.59 -3.75 4.88
C GLY A 204 -21.23 -5.07 5.28
N PHE A 205 -21.17 -6.08 4.42
CA PHE A 205 -21.64 -7.43 4.71
C PHE A 205 -20.79 -8.10 5.82
N ILE A 206 -19.47 -8.00 5.73
CA ILE A 206 -18.56 -8.50 6.75
C ILE A 206 -18.82 -7.83 8.10
N ALA A 207 -18.96 -6.50 8.12
CA ALA A 207 -19.25 -5.74 9.33
C ALA A 207 -20.59 -6.19 9.96
N LYS A 208 -21.61 -6.43 9.14
CA LYS A 208 -22.93 -6.89 9.60
C LYS A 208 -22.85 -8.28 10.23
N ILE A 209 -22.10 -9.22 9.64
CA ILE A 209 -21.89 -10.57 10.21
C ILE A 209 -21.12 -10.47 11.53
N SER A 210 -20.17 -9.53 11.63
CA SER A 210 -19.41 -9.28 12.86
C SER A 210 -20.20 -8.50 13.93
N GLY A 211 -21.49 -8.25 13.72
CA GLY A 211 -22.34 -7.54 14.68
C GLY A 211 -22.17 -6.02 14.68
N THR A 212 -21.50 -5.45 13.68
CA THR A 212 -21.18 -4.02 13.60
C THR A 212 -21.78 -3.42 12.32
N SER A 213 -22.04 -2.12 12.29
CA SER A 213 -22.49 -1.43 11.09
C SER A 213 -21.33 -0.68 10.43
N ILE A 214 -21.14 -0.88 9.13
CA ILE A 214 -20.12 -0.15 8.37
C ILE A 214 -20.32 1.37 8.44
N ILE A 215 -21.57 1.84 8.47
CA ILE A 215 -21.89 3.25 8.58
C ILE A 215 -21.48 3.81 9.95
N SER A 216 -21.71 3.05 11.03
CA SER A 216 -21.26 3.42 12.38
C SER A 216 -19.74 3.48 12.46
N LEU A 217 -19.05 2.53 11.82
CA LEU A 217 -17.60 2.49 11.75
C LEU A 217 -17.05 3.70 10.96
N ILE A 218 -17.63 4.01 9.81
CA ILE A 218 -17.23 5.19 9.01
C ILE A 218 -17.47 6.48 9.80
N LYS A 219 -18.60 6.60 10.54
CA LYS A 219 -18.87 7.76 11.37
C LYS A 219 -17.86 7.90 12.52
N LEU A 220 -17.50 6.78 13.16
CA LEU A 220 -16.50 6.75 14.22
C LEU A 220 -15.12 7.21 13.71
N LEU A 221 -14.72 6.72 12.55
CA LEU A 221 -13.40 6.93 11.95
C LEU A 221 -13.35 8.11 10.97
N LYS A 222 -14.40 8.95 10.93
CA LYS A 222 -14.55 10.03 9.94
C LYS A 222 -13.32 10.93 9.87
N ASP A 223 -12.82 11.37 11.01
CA ASP A 223 -11.73 12.34 11.06
C ASP A 223 -10.40 11.72 10.61
N GLU A 224 -10.18 10.45 10.96
CA GLU A 224 -9.02 9.67 10.53
C GLU A 224 -9.09 9.35 9.03
N LEU A 225 -10.27 9.01 8.52
CA LEU A 225 -10.47 8.79 7.08
C LEU A 225 -10.21 10.05 6.26
N ILE A 226 -10.72 11.21 6.74
CA ILE A 226 -10.44 12.51 6.10
C ILE A 226 -8.94 12.82 6.16
N LEU A 227 -8.30 12.59 7.31
CA LEU A 227 -6.87 12.83 7.47
C LEU A 227 -6.05 11.90 6.56
N ALA A 228 -6.35 10.60 6.53
CA ALA A 228 -5.69 9.64 5.63
C ALA A 228 -5.85 10.03 4.16
N TYR A 229 -7.05 10.46 3.76
CA TYR A 229 -7.33 10.92 2.40
C TYR A 229 -6.55 12.18 2.04
N THR A 230 -6.53 13.18 2.93
CA THR A 230 -5.84 14.46 2.67
C THR A 230 -4.32 14.34 2.68
N THR A 231 -3.79 13.43 3.50
CA THR A 231 -2.34 13.15 3.55
C THR A 231 -1.90 12.10 2.53
N ALA A 232 -2.85 11.44 1.84
CA ALA A 232 -2.61 10.28 0.99
C ALA A 232 -1.77 9.19 1.70
N SER A 233 -1.91 9.08 3.03
CA SER A 233 -1.18 8.13 3.88
C SER A 233 -2.08 7.56 4.96
N SER A 234 -2.29 6.24 4.93
CA SER A 234 -3.00 5.52 5.98
C SER A 234 -2.15 5.36 7.26
N GLU A 235 -0.84 5.39 7.12
CA GLU A 235 0.11 5.20 8.23
C GLU A 235 0.14 6.42 9.16
N ALA A 236 -0.03 7.63 8.62
CA ALA A 236 -0.05 8.87 9.39
C ALA A 236 -1.20 8.93 10.41
N VAL A 237 -2.26 8.16 10.22
CA VAL A 237 -3.43 8.12 11.10
C VAL A 237 -3.43 6.92 12.05
N LEU A 238 -2.51 5.98 11.87
CA LEU A 238 -2.48 4.72 12.61
C LEU A 238 -2.54 4.90 14.14
N PRO A 239 -1.76 5.77 14.78
CA PRO A 239 -1.80 5.93 16.23
C PRO A 239 -3.18 6.40 16.75
N LYS A 240 -3.80 7.34 16.04
CA LYS A 240 -5.15 7.84 16.39
C LYS A 240 -6.22 6.79 16.13
N LEU A 241 -6.05 6.00 15.06
CA LEU A 241 -6.94 4.89 14.73
C LEU A 241 -6.92 3.85 15.84
N MET A 242 -5.73 3.45 16.31
CA MET A 242 -5.56 2.48 17.40
C MET A 242 -6.26 2.98 18.68
N GLU A 243 -6.02 4.22 19.10
CA GLU A 243 -6.66 4.82 20.26
C GLU A 243 -8.21 4.82 20.16
N LYS A 244 -8.75 5.18 18.97
CA LYS A 244 -10.20 5.14 18.75
C LYS A 244 -10.76 3.73 18.76
N MET A 245 -10.05 2.75 18.22
CA MET A 245 -10.48 1.35 18.23
C MET A 245 -10.46 0.75 19.64
N GLU A 246 -9.48 1.13 20.47
CA GLU A 246 -9.49 0.78 21.90
C GLU A 246 -10.73 1.34 22.62
N ARG A 247 -11.06 2.61 22.38
CA ARG A 247 -12.28 3.25 22.94
C ARG A 247 -13.57 2.62 22.42
N PHE A 248 -13.55 2.08 21.22
CA PHE A 248 -14.69 1.34 20.64
C PHE A 248 -14.87 -0.05 21.25
N GLY A 249 -13.89 -0.56 22.00
CA GLY A 249 -13.94 -1.83 22.71
C GLY A 249 -13.01 -2.91 22.17
N CYS A 250 -12.10 -2.57 21.27
CA CYS A 250 -11.07 -3.50 20.85
C CYS A 250 -10.03 -3.70 21.96
N PRO A 251 -9.64 -4.95 22.26
CA PRO A 251 -8.57 -5.20 23.24
C PRO A 251 -7.23 -4.62 22.76
N LYS A 252 -6.46 -4.01 23.69
CA LYS A 252 -5.11 -3.48 23.39
C LYS A 252 -4.15 -4.48 22.75
N ALA A 253 -4.39 -5.76 22.93
CA ALA A 253 -3.58 -6.81 22.29
C ALA A 253 -3.87 -7.01 20.78
N ILE A 254 -4.91 -6.34 20.26
CA ILE A 254 -5.35 -6.45 18.86
C ILE A 254 -5.17 -5.11 18.14
N THR A 255 -5.27 -4.00 18.86
CA THR A 255 -4.99 -2.65 18.38
C THR A 255 -3.52 -2.31 18.47
#